data_9c7b2307610c8294d441cee8557c30ee
#
_entry.id   9c7b2307610c8294d441cee8557c30ee
#
_cell.length_a   1.000
_cell.length_b   1.000
_cell.length_c   1.000
_cell.angle_alpha   90.00
_cell.angle_beta   90.00
_cell.angle_gamma   90.00
#
_symmetry.space_group_name_H-M   'P 1'
#
loop_
_entity.id
_entity.type
_entity.pdbx_description
1 polymer ?
#
loop_
_entity_poly.entity_id
_entity_poly.type
_entity_poly.pdbx_seq_one_letter_code
_entity_poly.pdbx_strand_id
1 'polypeptide(L)'
;MTERPLIGVDIGGTKCAITLGLSKGDGIEIRDKIGFPTTGVDETIASIKATINRILERNGLQEEGIGAIGISCGGPLDSATGVVMSPPNLPGWDNIPIVKILSEEFHAKTAIHNDANACALAEWKFGAGNGTKNMVFMTFGTGLGAGLIIDGKLYTGTNDNAGELGHIRLEEYGPVGYGKSGSFEGFCSGSGIEQLARSLAKEKMQMGGKVSWCPDGDLDAIKAKAVAIAAREGDPIAKRVYEISARHLGKGLAIVIDVLNPELIVIGSIYSRNEDMFKPLMEEVLAGEALPLANKVCRVVPAALGESIGDYAALSIAASIV
;
A
#
# COMPACT_ATOMS: atom_id res chain seq x y z
N MET A 1 -15.23 27.96 8.85
CA MET A 1 -13.87 27.77 8.29
C MET A 1 -14.06 27.72 6.78
N THR A 2 -13.37 28.57 6.02
CA THR A 2 -13.38 28.52 4.55
C THR A 2 -12.79 27.18 4.13
N GLU A 3 -13.56 26.41 3.36
CA GLU A 3 -13.10 25.15 2.76
C GLU A 3 -11.93 25.47 1.83
N ARG A 4 -10.71 25.10 2.22
CA ARG A 4 -9.55 25.24 1.35
C ARG A 4 -9.38 23.98 0.51
N PRO A 5 -9.17 24.11 -0.80
CA PRO A 5 -8.91 22.97 -1.65
C PRO A 5 -7.59 22.31 -1.30
N LEU A 6 -7.59 20.98 -1.28
CA LEU A 6 -6.42 20.15 -1.08
C LEU A 6 -6.05 19.48 -2.41
N ILE A 7 -4.77 19.45 -2.73
CA ILE A 7 -4.26 18.76 -3.92
C ILE A 7 -3.51 17.50 -3.47
N GLY A 8 -3.94 16.38 -4.01
CA GLY A 8 -3.22 15.11 -3.91
C GLY A 8 -2.45 14.83 -5.21
N VAL A 9 -1.18 14.50 -5.08
CA VAL A 9 -0.29 14.11 -6.19
C VAL A 9 0.16 12.67 -5.94
N ASP A 10 -0.28 11.75 -6.78
CA ASP A 10 0.16 10.35 -6.75
C ASP A 10 1.19 10.11 -7.87
N ILE A 11 2.43 9.78 -7.50
CA ILE A 11 3.55 9.55 -8.43
C ILE A 11 3.85 8.06 -8.48
N GLY A 12 3.31 7.39 -9.48
CA GLY A 12 3.59 5.98 -9.73
C GLY A 12 4.56 5.75 -10.90
N GLY A 13 5.15 4.56 -10.98
CA GLY A 13 6.14 4.22 -12.01
C GLY A 13 5.61 4.18 -13.44
N THR A 14 4.31 4.03 -13.65
CA THR A 14 3.69 3.98 -14.99
C THR A 14 2.69 5.09 -15.24
N LYS A 15 2.08 5.61 -14.18
CA LYS A 15 1.06 6.67 -14.24
C LYS A 15 1.15 7.53 -12.99
N CYS A 16 0.85 8.81 -13.18
CA CYS A 16 0.59 9.77 -12.11
C CYS A 16 -0.89 10.16 -12.09
N ALA A 17 -1.36 10.67 -10.96
CA ALA A 17 -2.69 11.24 -10.83
C ALA A 17 -2.66 12.49 -9.95
N ILE A 18 -3.46 13.49 -10.32
CA ILE A 18 -3.75 14.65 -9.50
C ILE A 18 -5.19 14.57 -9.05
N THR A 19 -5.43 14.71 -7.76
CA THR A 19 -6.76 14.65 -7.15
C THR A 19 -7.04 15.95 -6.42
N LEU A 20 -8.19 16.54 -6.67
CA LEU A 20 -8.70 17.70 -5.92
C LEU A 20 -9.67 17.21 -4.85
N GLY A 21 -9.40 17.54 -3.60
CA GLY A 21 -10.28 17.31 -2.46
C GLY A 21 -10.69 18.60 -1.78
N LEU A 22 -11.89 18.62 -1.21
CA LEU A 22 -12.35 19.68 -0.31
C LEU A 22 -12.52 19.12 1.09
N SER A 23 -11.95 19.79 2.09
CA SER A 23 -12.19 19.44 3.49
C SER A 23 -13.64 19.71 3.85
N LYS A 24 -14.36 18.71 4.37
CA LYS A 24 -15.78 18.81 4.73
C LYS A 24 -16.02 18.16 6.10
N GLY A 25 -16.05 18.97 7.13
CA GLY A 25 -16.10 18.45 8.50
C GLY A 25 -14.86 17.62 8.82
N ASP A 26 -15.05 16.36 9.27
CA ASP A 26 -13.97 15.42 9.54
C ASP A 26 -13.55 14.59 8.31
N GLY A 27 -14.14 14.85 7.13
CA GLY A 27 -13.89 14.11 5.89
C GLY A 27 -13.28 14.95 4.77
N ILE A 28 -12.97 14.28 3.66
CA ILE A 28 -12.57 14.90 2.39
C ILE A 28 -13.57 14.46 1.32
N GLU A 29 -14.13 15.42 0.60
CA GLU A 29 -14.90 15.19 -0.60
C GLU A 29 -13.99 15.29 -1.83
N ILE A 30 -13.81 14.19 -2.57
CA ILE A 30 -13.07 14.19 -3.84
C ILE A 30 -13.94 14.87 -4.90
N ARG A 31 -13.44 15.93 -5.50
CA ARG A 31 -14.15 16.75 -6.51
C ARG A 31 -13.75 16.43 -7.94
N ASP A 32 -12.48 16.24 -8.18
CA ASP A 32 -11.95 15.99 -9.53
C ASP A 32 -10.67 15.15 -9.46
N LYS A 33 -10.40 14.43 -10.54
CA LYS A 33 -9.18 13.63 -10.69
C LYS A 33 -8.76 13.59 -12.15
N ILE A 34 -7.47 13.79 -12.40
CA ILE A 34 -6.87 13.66 -13.72
C ILE A 34 -5.64 12.77 -13.62
N GLY A 35 -5.62 11.69 -14.39
CA GLY A 35 -4.46 10.80 -14.53
C GLY A 35 -3.72 11.05 -15.85
N PHE A 36 -2.41 10.78 -15.83
CA PHE A 36 -1.53 10.85 -17.01
C PHE A 36 -0.36 9.85 -16.87
N PRO A 37 0.29 9.46 -17.98
CA PRO A 37 1.42 8.54 -17.92
C PRO A 37 2.65 9.18 -17.27
N THR A 38 3.42 8.37 -16.54
CA THR A 38 4.75 8.74 -16.07
C THR A 38 5.75 8.61 -17.24
N THR A 39 6.56 9.63 -17.44
CA THR A 39 7.59 9.70 -18.49
C THR A 39 8.95 10.07 -17.87
N GLY A 40 9.79 10.81 -18.55
CA GLY A 40 11.02 11.37 -17.97
C GLY A 40 10.72 12.32 -16.81
N VAL A 41 11.73 12.57 -15.96
CA VAL A 41 11.58 13.37 -14.72
C VAL A 41 11.00 14.75 -15.00
N ASP A 42 11.67 15.53 -15.88
CA ASP A 42 11.28 16.91 -16.19
C ASP A 42 9.88 16.99 -16.82
N GLU A 43 9.60 16.07 -17.74
CA GLU A 43 8.31 15.97 -18.41
C GLU A 43 7.18 15.59 -17.44
N THR A 44 7.45 14.68 -16.51
CA THR A 44 6.47 14.29 -15.49
C THR A 44 6.20 15.45 -14.53
N ILE A 45 7.23 16.16 -14.07
CA ILE A 45 7.08 17.35 -13.21
C ILE A 45 6.30 18.45 -13.94
N ALA A 46 6.61 18.71 -15.20
CA ALA A 46 5.85 19.67 -16.01
C ALA A 46 4.37 19.26 -16.15
N SER A 47 4.12 17.97 -16.36
CA SER A 47 2.76 17.41 -16.44
C SER A 47 2.00 17.50 -15.10
N ILE A 48 2.67 17.30 -13.97
CA ILE A 48 2.09 17.51 -12.63
C ILE A 48 1.63 18.95 -12.49
N LYS A 49 2.52 19.95 -12.74
CA LYS A 49 2.20 21.39 -12.66
C LYS A 49 1.03 21.77 -13.57
N ALA A 50 1.11 21.40 -14.84
CA ALA A 50 0.06 21.69 -15.82
C ALA A 50 -1.30 21.06 -15.45
N THR A 51 -1.26 19.85 -14.85
CA THR A 51 -2.48 19.13 -14.43
C THR A 51 -3.10 19.76 -13.17
N ILE A 52 -2.28 20.24 -12.22
CA ILE A 52 -2.79 20.99 -11.07
C ILE A 52 -3.52 22.24 -11.56
N ASN A 53 -2.91 23.05 -12.45
CA ASN A 53 -3.53 24.25 -13.00
C ASN A 53 -4.83 23.92 -13.73
N ARG A 54 -4.85 22.88 -14.56
CA ARG A 54 -6.05 22.44 -15.26
C ARG A 54 -7.18 21.99 -14.33
N ILE A 55 -6.87 21.33 -13.22
CA ILE A 55 -7.86 20.94 -12.21
C ILE A 55 -8.44 22.18 -11.52
N LEU A 56 -7.61 23.16 -11.14
CA LEU A 56 -8.04 24.41 -10.54
C LEU A 56 -8.96 25.19 -11.47
N GLU A 57 -8.56 25.42 -12.73
CA GLU A 57 -9.36 26.10 -13.75
C GLU A 57 -10.73 25.43 -13.96
N ARG A 58 -10.77 24.09 -14.11
CA ARG A 58 -12.01 23.34 -14.31
C ARG A 58 -12.99 23.47 -13.14
N ASN A 59 -12.47 23.73 -11.93
CA ASN A 59 -13.26 23.85 -10.72
C ASN A 59 -13.46 25.31 -10.29
N GLY A 60 -13.04 26.30 -11.09
CA GLY A 60 -13.17 27.73 -10.81
C GLY A 60 -12.35 28.19 -9.61
N LEU A 61 -11.23 27.53 -9.33
CA LEU A 61 -10.33 27.80 -8.22
C LEU A 61 -9.09 28.56 -8.70
N GLN A 62 -8.47 29.31 -7.78
CA GLN A 62 -7.21 30.03 -8.01
C GLN A 62 -6.07 29.32 -7.26
N GLU A 63 -4.82 29.47 -7.72
CA GLU A 63 -3.63 28.90 -7.08
C GLU A 63 -3.47 29.36 -5.63
N GLU A 64 -3.72 30.63 -5.35
CA GLU A 64 -3.64 31.22 -4.00
C GLU A 64 -4.65 30.60 -3.02
N GLY A 65 -5.64 29.89 -3.53
CA GLY A 65 -6.65 29.18 -2.74
C GLY A 65 -6.21 27.80 -2.26
N ILE A 66 -5.11 27.25 -2.76
CA ILE A 66 -4.63 25.90 -2.36
C ILE A 66 -4.26 25.91 -0.86
N GLY A 67 -4.91 25.04 -0.09
CA GLY A 67 -4.63 24.86 1.33
C GLY A 67 -3.34 24.13 1.58
N ALA A 68 -3.15 22.98 0.89
CA ALA A 68 -1.94 22.18 0.93
C ALA A 68 -1.86 21.22 -0.27
N ILE A 69 -0.65 20.73 -0.54
CA ILE A 69 -0.33 19.69 -1.52
C ILE A 69 0.26 18.48 -0.79
N GLY A 70 -0.33 17.31 -0.96
CA GLY A 70 0.21 16.05 -0.46
C GLY A 70 0.71 15.19 -1.60
N ILE A 71 1.90 14.62 -1.45
CA ILE A 71 2.53 13.80 -2.47
C ILE A 71 2.67 12.37 -1.94
N SER A 72 2.10 11.40 -2.64
CA SER A 72 2.33 9.96 -2.47
C SER A 72 3.28 9.48 -3.55
N CYS A 73 4.37 8.82 -3.17
CA CYS A 73 5.38 8.34 -4.12
C CYS A 73 6.04 7.08 -3.57
N GLY A 74 6.37 6.11 -4.44
CA GLY A 74 7.17 4.96 -4.02
C GLY A 74 8.53 5.37 -3.45
N GLY A 75 8.99 4.65 -2.41
CA GLY A 75 10.32 4.87 -1.82
C GLY A 75 11.47 4.24 -2.63
N PRO A 76 12.73 4.59 -2.28
CA PRO A 76 13.14 5.43 -1.14
C PRO A 76 12.91 6.94 -1.36
N LEU A 77 12.63 7.64 -0.28
CA LEU A 77 12.48 9.10 -0.23
C LEU A 77 12.87 9.62 1.17
N ASP A 78 13.10 10.92 1.29
CA ASP A 78 13.30 11.63 2.55
C ASP A 78 12.15 12.61 2.74
N SER A 79 11.21 12.30 3.63
CA SER A 79 10.02 13.12 3.88
C SER A 79 10.36 14.43 4.60
N ALA A 80 11.44 14.47 5.37
CA ALA A 80 11.87 15.67 6.10
C ALA A 80 12.44 16.74 5.17
N THR A 81 13.21 16.33 4.15
CA THR A 81 13.77 17.25 3.14
C THR A 81 12.91 17.34 1.87
N GLY A 82 11.91 16.46 1.71
CA GLY A 82 11.00 16.46 0.57
C GLY A 82 11.62 15.94 -0.73
N VAL A 83 12.57 15.00 -0.63
CA VAL A 83 13.37 14.52 -1.76
C VAL A 83 13.02 13.07 -2.10
N VAL A 84 12.79 12.79 -3.37
CA VAL A 84 12.67 11.42 -3.92
C VAL A 84 14.08 10.89 -4.23
N MET A 85 14.41 9.67 -3.74
CA MET A 85 15.76 9.13 -3.70
C MET A 85 15.89 7.85 -4.53
N SER A 86 15.82 7.95 -5.87
CA SER A 86 16.03 6.81 -6.78
C SER A 86 15.12 5.60 -6.56
N PRO A 87 13.78 5.75 -6.54
CA PRO A 87 12.88 4.60 -6.44
C PRO A 87 13.07 3.64 -7.62
N PRO A 88 13.08 2.32 -7.40
CA PRO A 88 13.34 1.35 -8.47
C PRO A 88 12.29 1.37 -9.60
N ASN A 89 11.09 1.84 -9.31
CA ASN A 89 9.99 1.99 -10.28
C ASN A 89 9.94 3.38 -10.96
N LEU A 90 10.85 4.30 -10.62
CA LEU A 90 10.95 5.65 -11.19
C LEU A 90 12.40 5.91 -11.68
N PRO A 91 12.79 5.34 -12.83
CA PRO A 91 14.14 5.53 -13.35
C PRO A 91 14.47 7.02 -13.58
N GLY A 92 15.67 7.43 -13.12
CA GLY A 92 16.15 8.81 -13.28
C GLY A 92 15.66 9.79 -12.20
N TRP A 93 14.82 9.36 -11.27
CA TRP A 93 14.36 10.20 -10.15
C TRP A 93 15.40 10.24 -9.02
N ASP A 94 16.61 10.69 -9.36
CA ASP A 94 17.75 10.69 -8.45
C ASP A 94 17.85 12.02 -7.70
N ASN A 95 17.52 12.01 -6.40
CA ASN A 95 17.54 13.17 -5.51
C ASN A 95 16.69 14.35 -6.01
N ILE A 96 15.46 14.09 -6.40
CA ILE A 96 14.52 15.10 -6.90
C ILE A 96 13.84 15.83 -5.74
N PRO A 97 14.04 17.14 -5.53
CA PRO A 97 13.44 17.92 -4.42
C PRO A 97 11.99 18.31 -4.74
N ILE A 98 11.12 17.33 -4.93
CA ILE A 98 9.76 17.51 -5.47
C ILE A 98 8.89 18.40 -4.57
N VAL A 99 9.04 18.32 -3.24
CA VAL A 99 8.32 19.18 -2.30
C VAL A 99 8.69 20.64 -2.52
N LYS A 100 9.98 20.94 -2.63
CA LYS A 100 10.46 22.30 -2.92
C LYS A 100 9.91 22.80 -4.25
N ILE A 101 10.00 21.97 -5.31
CA ILE A 101 9.52 22.34 -6.65
C ILE A 101 8.05 22.74 -6.65
N LEU A 102 7.19 21.95 -5.98
CA LEU A 102 5.75 22.22 -5.96
C LEU A 102 5.37 23.34 -4.97
N SER A 103 6.05 23.42 -3.82
CA SER A 103 5.78 24.50 -2.86
C SER A 103 6.17 25.88 -3.38
N GLU A 104 7.25 26.00 -4.13
CA GLU A 104 7.67 27.25 -4.77
C GLU A 104 6.75 27.63 -5.92
N GLU A 105 6.30 26.69 -6.74
CA GLU A 105 5.39 26.93 -7.86
C GLU A 105 4.01 27.40 -7.41
N PHE A 106 3.42 26.72 -6.43
CA PHE A 106 2.02 26.96 -6.02
C PHE A 106 1.89 27.76 -4.72
N HIS A 107 2.99 28.22 -4.13
CA HIS A 107 3.02 28.93 -2.85
C HIS A 107 2.20 28.26 -1.74
N ALA A 108 2.14 26.91 -1.76
CA ALA A 108 1.34 26.10 -0.86
C ALA A 108 2.21 25.20 0.04
N LYS A 109 1.75 24.92 1.26
CA LYS A 109 2.37 23.90 2.10
C LYS A 109 2.37 22.58 1.35
N THR A 110 3.51 21.91 1.30
CA THR A 110 3.66 20.65 0.56
C THR A 110 4.40 19.62 1.40
N ALA A 111 3.94 18.38 1.40
CA ALA A 111 4.62 17.27 2.07
C ALA A 111 4.57 16.00 1.21
N ILE A 112 5.48 15.07 1.47
CA ILE A 112 5.58 13.78 0.77
C ILE A 112 5.68 12.65 1.77
N HIS A 113 5.04 11.52 1.47
CA HIS A 113 5.26 10.23 2.12
C HIS A 113 5.27 9.09 1.11
N ASN A 114 5.84 7.95 1.50
CA ASN A 114 5.73 6.75 0.69
C ASN A 114 4.27 6.26 0.62
N ASP A 115 3.98 5.43 -0.37
CA ASP A 115 2.63 4.95 -0.68
C ASP A 115 1.99 4.19 0.49
N ALA A 116 2.73 3.37 1.24
CA ALA A 116 2.21 2.66 2.40
C ALA A 116 1.86 3.60 3.56
N ASN A 117 2.70 4.60 3.85
CA ASN A 117 2.45 5.63 4.85
C ASN A 117 1.26 6.52 4.45
N ALA A 118 1.16 6.87 3.18
CA ALA A 118 0.04 7.64 2.65
C ALA A 118 -1.30 6.87 2.78
N CYS A 119 -1.30 5.58 2.45
CA CYS A 119 -2.46 4.71 2.65
C CYS A 119 -2.80 4.51 4.13
N ALA A 120 -1.79 4.43 5.02
CA ALA A 120 -2.02 4.37 6.46
C ALA A 120 -2.73 5.63 6.98
N LEU A 121 -2.30 6.82 6.55
CA LEU A 121 -2.97 8.07 6.87
C LEU A 121 -4.42 8.10 6.35
N ALA A 122 -4.65 7.60 5.14
CA ALA A 122 -5.99 7.55 4.55
C ALA A 122 -6.94 6.64 5.34
N GLU A 123 -6.54 5.41 5.60
CA GLU A 123 -7.36 4.45 6.38
C GLU A 123 -7.54 4.91 7.82
N TRP A 124 -6.54 5.53 8.42
CA TRP A 124 -6.64 6.06 9.77
C TRP A 124 -7.61 7.23 9.89
N LYS A 125 -7.58 8.17 8.94
CA LYS A 125 -8.43 9.37 8.99
C LYS A 125 -9.85 9.11 8.44
N PHE A 126 -9.97 8.35 7.37
CA PHE A 126 -11.19 8.26 6.56
C PHE A 126 -11.72 6.83 6.36
N GLY A 127 -10.98 5.82 6.81
CA GLY A 127 -11.32 4.41 6.63
C GLY A 127 -11.51 3.65 7.93
N ALA A 128 -11.06 2.38 7.92
CA ALA A 128 -11.24 1.44 9.03
C ALA A 128 -10.56 1.86 10.33
N GLY A 129 -9.53 2.71 10.25
CA GLY A 129 -8.73 3.17 11.38
C GLY A 129 -9.30 4.38 12.13
N ASN A 130 -10.43 4.94 11.69
CA ASN A 130 -10.98 6.13 12.33
C ASN A 130 -11.23 5.92 13.82
N GLY A 131 -10.72 6.85 14.65
CA GLY A 131 -10.85 6.81 16.11
C GLY A 131 -9.78 5.97 16.84
N THR A 132 -8.92 5.25 16.15
CA THR A 132 -7.79 4.51 16.77
C THR A 132 -6.57 5.42 17.00
N LYS A 133 -5.72 5.03 17.96
CA LYS A 133 -4.44 5.71 18.22
C LYS A 133 -3.24 4.88 17.77
N ASN A 134 -3.36 3.56 17.77
CA ASN A 134 -2.29 2.64 17.41
C ASN A 134 -2.79 1.68 16.34
N MET A 135 -2.42 1.95 15.09
CA MET A 135 -2.86 1.20 13.93
C MET A 135 -1.68 0.85 13.02
N VAL A 136 -1.73 -0.33 12.45
CA VAL A 136 -0.84 -0.73 11.35
C VAL A 136 -1.68 -0.89 10.10
N PHE A 137 -1.32 -0.19 9.04
CA PHE A 137 -1.84 -0.45 7.70
C PHE A 137 -0.84 -1.31 6.93
N MET A 138 -1.33 -2.29 6.18
CA MET A 138 -0.51 -3.15 5.32
C MET A 138 -1.06 -3.17 3.91
N THR A 139 -0.21 -2.92 2.92
CA THR A 139 -0.54 -3.23 1.54
C THR A 139 -0.27 -4.72 1.31
N PHE A 140 -1.21 -5.45 0.78
CA PHE A 140 -1.00 -6.81 0.28
C PHE A 140 -1.25 -6.79 -1.23
N GLY A 141 -0.38 -6.08 -1.95
CA GLY A 141 -0.44 -5.86 -3.39
C GLY A 141 0.58 -6.70 -4.15
N THR A 142 1.27 -6.12 -5.13
CA THR A 142 2.40 -6.75 -5.82
C THR A 142 3.50 -7.11 -4.82
N GLY A 143 3.81 -6.20 -3.88
CA GLY A 143 4.65 -6.39 -2.71
C GLY A 143 3.85 -6.27 -1.42
N LEU A 144 4.56 -6.17 -0.28
CA LEU A 144 4.01 -5.97 1.05
C LEU A 144 4.73 -4.83 1.76
N GLY A 145 4.11 -3.67 1.81
CA GLY A 145 4.55 -2.52 2.59
C GLY A 145 3.63 -2.28 3.78
N ALA A 146 4.07 -1.48 4.75
CA ALA A 146 3.22 -1.06 5.85
C ALA A 146 3.48 0.40 6.26
N GLY A 147 2.46 1.02 6.85
CA GLY A 147 2.54 2.32 7.50
C GLY A 147 2.03 2.23 8.93
N LEU A 148 2.68 2.94 9.83
CA LEU A 148 2.46 2.84 11.27
C LEU A 148 1.85 4.13 11.82
N ILE A 149 0.72 4.00 12.50
CA ILE A 149 0.16 5.08 13.33
C ILE A 149 0.43 4.69 14.79
N ILE A 150 1.19 5.52 15.49
CA ILE A 150 1.55 5.30 16.91
C ILE A 150 1.18 6.56 17.68
N ASP A 151 0.43 6.39 18.77
CA ASP A 151 -0.09 7.48 19.61
C ASP A 151 -0.81 8.58 18.79
N GLY A 152 -1.57 8.17 17.77
CA GLY A 152 -2.31 9.10 16.91
C GLY A 152 -1.44 9.93 15.97
N LYS A 153 -0.27 9.42 15.59
CA LYS A 153 0.66 10.07 14.64
C LYS A 153 1.27 9.04 13.70
N LEU A 154 1.50 9.44 12.46
CA LEU A 154 2.30 8.65 11.53
C LEU A 154 3.73 8.54 12.07
N TYR A 155 4.23 7.31 12.16
CA TYR A 155 5.58 7.00 12.56
C TYR A 155 6.41 6.53 11.37
N THR A 156 7.36 7.33 10.93
CA THR A 156 8.20 7.04 9.77
C THR A 156 9.60 6.51 10.14
N GLY A 157 9.94 6.54 11.43
CA GLY A 157 11.27 6.13 11.91
C GLY A 157 12.34 7.21 11.68
N THR A 158 13.59 6.79 11.73
CA THR A 158 14.75 7.71 11.66
C THR A 158 15.01 8.24 10.24
N ASN A 159 14.69 7.44 9.21
CA ASN A 159 15.02 7.70 7.82
C ASN A 159 13.91 7.21 6.87
N ASP A 160 12.66 7.34 7.26
CA ASP A 160 11.46 6.92 6.53
C ASP A 160 11.35 5.42 6.21
N ASN A 161 12.13 4.56 6.88
CA ASN A 161 12.08 3.11 6.71
C ASN A 161 11.34 2.37 7.85
N ALA A 162 10.56 3.06 8.67
CA ALA A 162 9.64 2.36 9.58
C ALA A 162 8.51 1.70 8.79
N GLY A 163 8.09 0.51 9.22
CA GLY A 163 7.04 -0.22 8.52
C GLY A 163 7.52 -1.17 7.42
N GLU A 164 8.82 -1.39 7.27
CA GLU A 164 9.39 -2.38 6.34
C GLU A 164 9.12 -3.84 6.78
N LEU A 165 7.87 -4.13 7.16
CA LEU A 165 7.42 -5.43 7.68
C LEU A 165 7.60 -6.55 6.65
N GLY A 166 7.46 -6.25 5.36
CA GLY A 166 7.65 -7.19 4.27
C GLY A 166 9.05 -7.83 4.26
N HIS A 167 10.03 -7.11 4.82
CA HIS A 167 11.42 -7.56 4.88
C HIS A 167 11.74 -8.46 6.09
N ILE A 168 10.78 -8.70 7.01
CA ILE A 168 10.94 -9.65 8.12
C ILE A 168 11.09 -11.07 7.55
N ARG A 169 12.09 -11.82 8.02
CA ARG A 169 12.25 -13.22 7.66
C ARG A 169 11.34 -14.10 8.52
N LEU A 170 10.42 -14.82 7.90
CA LEU A 170 9.53 -15.77 8.58
C LEU A 170 10.04 -17.21 8.54
N GLU A 171 10.76 -17.57 7.46
CA GLU A 171 11.32 -18.92 7.26
C GLU A 171 12.73 -18.80 6.68
N GLU A 172 13.55 -19.84 6.90
CA GLU A 172 14.90 -19.89 6.34
C GLU A 172 14.87 -19.97 4.80
N TYR A 173 13.91 -20.72 4.26
CA TYR A 173 13.70 -20.92 2.83
C TYR A 173 12.26 -20.56 2.46
N GLY A 174 12.03 -20.21 1.20
CA GLY A 174 10.70 -19.91 0.70
C GLY A 174 10.70 -18.90 -0.44
N PRO A 175 9.53 -18.40 -0.81
CA PRO A 175 9.43 -17.37 -1.83
C PRO A 175 10.27 -16.14 -1.49
N VAL A 176 10.71 -15.43 -2.54
CA VAL A 176 11.58 -14.27 -2.42
C VAL A 176 10.75 -12.99 -2.48
N GLY A 177 10.88 -12.13 -1.47
CA GLY A 177 10.40 -10.75 -1.49
C GLY A 177 11.58 -9.79 -1.33
N TYR A 178 11.69 -8.81 -2.20
CA TYR A 178 12.76 -7.81 -2.23
C TYR A 178 14.18 -8.41 -1.99
N GLY A 179 14.50 -9.48 -2.74
CA GLY A 179 15.79 -10.16 -2.67
C GLY A 179 16.01 -11.08 -1.45
N LYS A 180 15.04 -11.18 -0.52
CA LYS A 180 15.14 -12.02 0.68
C LYS A 180 14.24 -13.24 0.58
N SER A 181 14.84 -14.45 0.57
CA SER A 181 14.11 -15.71 0.64
C SER A 181 13.43 -15.90 1.99
N GLY A 182 12.22 -16.46 2.00
CA GLY A 182 11.46 -16.73 3.22
C GLY A 182 10.98 -15.47 3.96
N SER A 183 10.93 -14.33 3.29
CA SER A 183 10.46 -13.06 3.86
C SER A 183 8.93 -13.02 3.97
N PHE A 184 8.42 -12.14 4.80
CA PHE A 184 6.99 -11.92 4.95
C PHE A 184 6.36 -11.52 3.60
N GLU A 185 6.98 -10.60 2.84
CA GLU A 185 6.55 -10.26 1.49
C GLU A 185 6.59 -11.47 0.55
N GLY A 186 7.62 -12.32 0.65
CA GLY A 186 7.73 -13.54 -0.15
C GLY A 186 6.52 -14.45 0.01
N PHE A 187 5.96 -14.57 1.20
CA PHE A 187 4.75 -15.38 1.44
C PHE A 187 3.45 -14.61 1.24
N CYS A 188 3.42 -13.31 1.52
CA CYS A 188 2.21 -12.50 1.66
C CYS A 188 2.19 -11.31 0.70
N SER A 189 2.42 -11.58 -0.58
CA SER A 189 2.26 -10.62 -1.67
C SER A 189 1.73 -11.32 -2.92
N GLY A 190 1.29 -10.55 -3.91
CA GLY A 190 0.90 -11.10 -5.21
C GLY A 190 2.04 -11.86 -5.88
N SER A 191 3.23 -11.28 -5.88
CA SER A 191 4.45 -11.93 -6.39
C SER A 191 4.78 -13.21 -5.61
N GLY A 192 4.57 -13.20 -4.29
CA GLY A 192 4.78 -14.37 -3.43
C GLY A 192 3.77 -15.49 -3.70
N ILE A 193 2.49 -15.14 -3.83
CA ILE A 193 1.44 -16.10 -4.22
C ILE A 193 1.76 -16.74 -5.58
N GLU A 194 2.22 -15.95 -6.57
CA GLU A 194 2.65 -16.49 -7.86
C GLU A 194 3.83 -17.45 -7.74
N GLN A 195 4.83 -17.15 -6.91
CA GLN A 195 5.98 -18.03 -6.67
C GLN A 195 5.56 -19.36 -5.99
N LEU A 196 4.71 -19.28 -4.96
CA LEU A 196 4.14 -20.47 -4.31
C LEU A 196 3.37 -21.35 -5.32
N ALA A 197 2.53 -20.69 -6.13
CA ALA A 197 1.73 -21.34 -7.14
C ALA A 197 2.60 -22.03 -8.20
N ARG A 198 3.65 -21.37 -8.70
CA ARG A 198 4.62 -21.95 -9.62
C ARG A 198 5.29 -23.19 -9.05
N SER A 199 5.71 -23.14 -7.78
CA SER A 199 6.35 -24.25 -7.10
C SER A 199 5.44 -25.49 -7.01
N LEU A 200 4.20 -25.30 -6.52
CA LEU A 200 3.24 -26.38 -6.36
C LEU A 200 2.71 -26.91 -7.71
N ALA A 201 2.52 -26.03 -8.70
CA ALA A 201 2.17 -26.45 -10.05
C ALA A 201 3.27 -27.32 -10.67
N LYS A 202 4.54 -26.89 -10.54
CA LYS A 202 5.69 -27.66 -11.04
C LYS A 202 5.78 -29.06 -10.40
N GLU A 203 5.59 -29.15 -9.09
CA GLU A 203 5.55 -30.42 -8.36
C GLU A 203 4.46 -31.35 -8.94
N LYS A 204 3.22 -30.84 -9.11
CA LYS A 204 2.10 -31.59 -9.67
C LYS A 204 2.38 -32.08 -11.09
N MET A 205 2.97 -31.21 -11.93
CA MET A 205 3.27 -31.53 -13.32
C MET A 205 4.39 -32.59 -13.44
N GLN A 206 5.39 -32.56 -12.57
CA GLN A 206 6.45 -33.59 -12.49
C GLN A 206 5.89 -34.96 -12.12
N MET A 207 4.75 -34.98 -11.41
CA MET A 207 4.03 -36.24 -11.09
C MET A 207 3.02 -36.62 -12.20
N GLY A 208 3.07 -36.02 -13.39
CA GLY A 208 2.19 -36.28 -14.52
C GLY A 208 0.79 -35.66 -14.42
N GLY A 209 0.54 -34.79 -13.41
CA GLY A 209 -0.74 -34.09 -13.27
C GLY A 209 -0.82 -32.82 -14.13
N LYS A 210 -2.05 -32.29 -14.28
CA LYS A 210 -2.31 -30.99 -14.92
C LYS A 210 -2.84 -30.01 -13.89
N VAL A 211 -2.66 -28.72 -14.18
CA VAL A 211 -3.11 -27.60 -13.35
C VAL A 211 -3.91 -26.66 -14.27
N SER A 212 -5.21 -26.50 -14.02
CA SER A 212 -6.13 -25.77 -14.92
C SER A 212 -5.82 -24.28 -15.05
N TRP A 213 -5.25 -23.68 -14.00
CA TRP A 213 -4.85 -22.28 -13.95
C TRP A 213 -3.38 -22.04 -14.37
N CYS A 214 -2.72 -23.06 -14.93
CA CYS A 214 -1.41 -22.98 -15.58
C CYS A 214 -1.58 -23.49 -17.03
N PRO A 215 -2.13 -22.69 -17.94
CA PRO A 215 -2.39 -23.11 -19.31
C PRO A 215 -1.06 -23.38 -20.01
N ASP A 216 -1.10 -24.40 -20.90
CA ASP A 216 0.05 -24.82 -21.72
C ASP A 216 1.32 -25.21 -20.93
N GLY A 217 1.22 -25.33 -19.59
CA GLY A 217 2.35 -25.64 -18.72
C GLY A 217 3.33 -24.48 -18.52
N ASP A 218 2.98 -23.27 -18.93
CA ASP A 218 3.79 -22.08 -18.76
C ASP A 218 3.68 -21.55 -17.31
N LEU A 219 4.66 -21.90 -16.50
CA LEU A 219 4.73 -21.49 -15.10
C LEU A 219 4.86 -19.96 -14.92
N ASP A 220 5.45 -19.26 -15.90
CA ASP A 220 5.67 -17.81 -15.82
C ASP A 220 4.41 -17.01 -16.14
N ALA A 221 3.46 -17.63 -16.84
CA ALA A 221 2.15 -17.05 -17.10
C ALA A 221 1.19 -17.09 -15.89
N ILE A 222 1.56 -17.79 -14.79
CA ILE A 222 0.72 -17.88 -13.58
C ILE A 222 0.56 -16.52 -12.93
N LYS A 223 -0.71 -16.12 -12.69
CA LYS A 223 -1.09 -14.88 -12.01
C LYS A 223 -1.90 -15.15 -10.75
N ALA A 224 -1.61 -14.41 -9.68
CA ALA A 224 -2.28 -14.54 -8.39
C ALA A 224 -3.82 -14.51 -8.50
N LYS A 225 -4.38 -13.71 -9.42
CA LYS A 225 -5.82 -13.65 -9.68
C LYS A 225 -6.39 -14.99 -10.21
N ALA A 226 -5.67 -15.65 -11.12
CA ALA A 226 -6.11 -16.95 -11.66
C ALA A 226 -6.08 -18.03 -10.57
N VAL A 227 -5.06 -18.02 -9.71
CA VAL A 227 -4.96 -18.92 -8.55
C VAL A 227 -6.11 -18.69 -7.56
N ALA A 228 -6.50 -17.41 -7.31
CA ALA A 228 -7.63 -17.09 -6.44
C ALA A 228 -8.95 -17.67 -6.97
N ILE A 229 -9.20 -17.53 -8.27
CA ILE A 229 -10.41 -18.08 -8.92
C ILE A 229 -10.44 -19.59 -8.78
N ALA A 230 -9.34 -20.27 -9.14
CA ALA A 230 -9.25 -21.73 -9.05
C ALA A 230 -9.42 -22.23 -7.59
N ALA A 231 -8.88 -21.53 -6.61
CA ALA A 231 -9.07 -21.89 -5.20
C ALA A 231 -10.54 -21.83 -4.78
N ARG A 232 -11.29 -20.81 -5.24
CA ARG A 232 -12.74 -20.69 -5.00
C ARG A 232 -13.54 -21.77 -5.73
N GLU A 233 -13.11 -22.18 -6.91
CA GLU A 233 -13.69 -23.27 -7.68
C GLU A 233 -13.37 -24.66 -7.10
N GLY A 234 -12.53 -24.71 -6.07
CA GLY A 234 -12.26 -25.93 -5.33
C GLY A 234 -10.96 -26.65 -5.70
N ASP A 235 -10.11 -26.07 -6.56
CA ASP A 235 -8.82 -26.67 -6.92
C ASP A 235 -7.94 -26.86 -5.67
N PRO A 236 -7.50 -28.08 -5.37
CA PRO A 236 -6.79 -28.38 -4.13
C PRO A 236 -5.38 -27.76 -4.06
N ILE A 237 -4.73 -27.55 -5.22
CA ILE A 237 -3.39 -26.97 -5.27
C ILE A 237 -3.50 -25.47 -5.07
N ALA A 238 -4.44 -24.81 -5.74
CA ALA A 238 -4.71 -23.39 -5.55
C ALA A 238 -5.13 -23.07 -4.11
N LYS A 239 -5.97 -23.91 -3.48
CA LYS A 239 -6.29 -23.80 -2.04
C LYS A 239 -5.03 -23.91 -1.18
N ARG A 240 -4.15 -24.87 -1.49
CA ARG A 240 -2.90 -25.04 -0.73
C ARG A 240 -1.98 -23.82 -0.82
N VAL A 241 -1.93 -23.12 -1.95
CA VAL A 241 -1.20 -21.84 -2.09
C VAL A 241 -1.73 -20.81 -1.07
N TYR A 242 -3.06 -20.62 -1.00
CA TYR A 242 -3.68 -19.68 -0.06
C TYR A 242 -3.54 -20.12 1.40
N GLU A 243 -3.61 -21.41 1.71
CA GLU A 243 -3.35 -21.93 3.05
C GLU A 243 -1.92 -21.61 3.54
N ILE A 244 -0.92 -21.80 2.67
CA ILE A 244 0.47 -21.46 3.00
C ILE A 244 0.61 -19.97 3.26
N SER A 245 0.08 -19.13 2.37
CA SER A 245 0.13 -17.68 2.53
C SER A 245 -0.63 -17.20 3.77
N ALA A 246 -1.83 -17.74 4.05
CA ALA A 246 -2.63 -17.38 5.22
C ALA A 246 -1.94 -17.72 6.56
N ARG A 247 -1.30 -18.87 6.65
CA ARG A 247 -0.53 -19.26 7.84
C ARG A 247 0.67 -18.35 8.06
N HIS A 248 1.39 -17.98 7.00
CA HIS A 248 2.50 -17.04 7.10
C HIS A 248 2.02 -15.61 7.38
N LEU A 249 0.84 -15.23 6.89
CA LEU A 249 0.21 -13.97 7.30
C LEU A 249 0.00 -13.96 8.82
N GLY A 250 -0.58 -15.02 9.39
CA GLY A 250 -0.75 -15.15 10.83
C GLY A 250 0.56 -15.05 11.63
N LYS A 251 1.62 -15.74 11.19
CA LYS A 251 2.96 -15.64 11.82
C LYS A 251 3.52 -14.22 11.79
N GLY A 252 3.47 -13.57 10.61
CA GLY A 252 3.95 -12.18 10.47
C GLY A 252 3.15 -11.20 11.33
N LEU A 253 1.82 -11.34 11.36
CA LEU A 253 0.97 -10.50 12.19
C LEU A 253 1.19 -10.74 13.69
N ALA A 254 1.47 -11.97 14.13
CA ALA A 254 1.81 -12.24 15.53
C ALA A 254 3.05 -11.46 15.97
N ILE A 255 4.10 -11.41 15.14
CA ILE A 255 5.28 -10.58 15.40
C ILE A 255 4.90 -9.10 15.52
N VAL A 256 4.07 -8.60 14.62
CA VAL A 256 3.61 -7.20 14.62
C VAL A 256 2.81 -6.89 15.89
N ILE A 257 1.91 -7.78 16.28
CA ILE A 257 1.09 -7.64 17.49
C ILE A 257 1.96 -7.61 18.74
N ASP A 258 2.90 -8.52 18.86
CA ASP A 258 3.75 -8.64 20.04
C ASP A 258 4.77 -7.49 20.16
N VAL A 259 5.23 -6.92 19.04
CA VAL A 259 6.21 -5.83 19.03
C VAL A 259 5.56 -4.46 19.18
N LEU A 260 4.41 -4.22 18.51
CA LEU A 260 3.79 -2.89 18.44
C LEU A 260 2.53 -2.76 19.32
N ASN A 261 1.91 -3.88 19.69
CA ASN A 261 0.65 -3.95 20.43
C ASN A 261 -0.44 -2.97 19.90
N PRO A 262 -0.79 -3.04 18.60
CA PRO A 262 -1.74 -2.11 18.00
C PRO A 262 -3.19 -2.49 18.37
N GLU A 263 -4.08 -1.51 18.30
CA GLU A 263 -5.54 -1.73 18.43
C GLU A 263 -6.14 -2.34 17.16
N LEU A 264 -5.48 -2.05 16.02
CA LEU A 264 -6.02 -2.39 14.71
C LEU A 264 -4.89 -2.66 13.70
N ILE A 265 -5.05 -3.73 12.93
CA ILE A 265 -4.28 -3.96 11.70
C ILE A 265 -5.27 -3.94 10.52
N VAL A 266 -5.04 -3.03 9.58
CA VAL A 266 -5.84 -2.87 8.37
C VAL A 266 -5.05 -3.41 7.19
N ILE A 267 -5.62 -4.37 6.44
CA ILE A 267 -4.92 -5.00 5.32
C ILE A 267 -5.68 -4.75 4.01
N GLY A 268 -5.00 -4.13 3.05
CA GLY A 268 -5.57 -3.76 1.76
C GLY A 268 -5.39 -4.81 0.66
N SER A 269 -5.88 -4.46 -0.53
CA SER A 269 -5.60 -5.11 -1.81
C SER A 269 -6.01 -6.59 -1.88
N ILE A 270 -5.07 -7.53 -2.02
CA ILE A 270 -5.36 -8.97 -2.19
C ILE A 270 -6.10 -9.53 -0.98
N TYR A 271 -5.71 -9.15 0.24
CA TYR A 271 -6.41 -9.60 1.45
C TYR A 271 -7.87 -9.15 1.46
N SER A 272 -8.15 -7.87 1.20
CA SER A 272 -9.53 -7.36 1.20
C SER A 272 -10.43 -8.08 0.19
N ARG A 273 -9.89 -8.51 -0.94
CA ARG A 273 -10.63 -9.26 -1.97
C ARG A 273 -10.79 -10.75 -1.66
N ASN A 274 -10.03 -11.30 -0.72
CA ASN A 274 -9.94 -12.73 -0.44
C ASN A 274 -9.93 -13.01 1.08
N GLU A 275 -10.51 -12.13 1.90
CA GLU A 275 -10.57 -12.27 3.37
C GLU A 275 -11.06 -13.64 3.80
N ASP A 276 -12.08 -14.14 3.11
CA ASP A 276 -12.69 -15.46 3.35
C ASP A 276 -11.70 -16.64 3.28
N MET A 277 -10.68 -16.53 2.40
CA MET A 277 -9.64 -17.57 2.26
C MET A 277 -8.47 -17.39 3.26
N PHE A 278 -8.21 -16.16 3.71
CA PHE A 278 -7.11 -15.88 4.62
C PHE A 278 -7.48 -15.98 6.09
N LYS A 279 -8.61 -15.39 6.45
CA LYS A 279 -8.99 -15.10 7.84
C LYS A 279 -9.02 -16.33 8.74
N PRO A 280 -9.64 -17.46 8.36
CA PRO A 280 -9.77 -18.60 9.30
C PRO A 280 -8.41 -19.16 9.73
N LEU A 281 -7.49 -19.35 8.79
CA LEU A 281 -6.15 -19.90 9.09
C LEU A 281 -5.23 -18.86 9.73
N MET A 282 -5.35 -17.61 9.34
CA MET A 282 -4.63 -16.51 9.96
C MET A 282 -4.99 -16.38 11.43
N GLU A 283 -6.27 -16.39 11.79
CA GLU A 283 -6.74 -16.31 13.17
C GLU A 283 -6.34 -17.55 13.99
N GLU A 284 -6.38 -18.73 13.42
CA GLU A 284 -5.87 -19.97 14.05
C GLU A 284 -4.39 -19.81 14.46
N VAL A 285 -3.57 -19.29 13.56
CA VAL A 285 -2.13 -19.08 13.81
C VAL A 285 -1.93 -17.97 14.84
N LEU A 286 -2.65 -16.85 14.75
CA LEU A 286 -2.57 -15.76 15.72
C LEU A 286 -2.91 -16.23 17.14
N ALA A 287 -3.89 -17.11 17.30
CA ALA A 287 -4.26 -17.66 18.60
C ALA A 287 -3.15 -18.51 19.23
N GLY A 288 -2.29 -19.11 18.40
CA GLY A 288 -1.18 -19.95 18.88
C GLY A 288 0.16 -19.23 19.02
N GLU A 289 0.40 -18.17 18.23
CA GLU A 289 1.71 -17.53 18.10
C GLU A 289 1.80 -16.20 18.86
N ALA A 290 0.75 -15.39 18.89
CA ALA A 290 0.77 -14.09 19.55
C ALA A 290 0.51 -14.19 21.06
N LEU A 291 1.06 -13.28 21.84
CA LEU A 291 0.76 -13.17 23.27
C LEU A 291 -0.75 -12.96 23.47
N PRO A 292 -1.45 -13.80 24.27
CA PRO A 292 -2.91 -13.76 24.38
C PRO A 292 -3.49 -12.40 24.76
N LEU A 293 -2.80 -11.64 25.63
CA LEU A 293 -3.25 -10.30 26.03
C LEU A 293 -3.07 -9.26 24.93
N ALA A 294 -2.01 -9.35 24.14
CA ALA A 294 -1.77 -8.47 23.01
C ALA A 294 -2.76 -8.79 21.86
N ASN A 295 -2.95 -10.07 21.55
CA ASN A 295 -3.90 -10.51 20.53
C ASN A 295 -5.36 -10.12 20.84
N LYS A 296 -5.73 -10.16 22.11
CA LYS A 296 -7.11 -9.81 22.57
C LYS A 296 -7.51 -8.36 22.27
N VAL A 297 -6.57 -7.43 22.24
CA VAL A 297 -6.86 -6.01 22.01
C VAL A 297 -6.70 -5.58 20.55
N CYS A 298 -6.10 -6.43 19.72
CA CYS A 298 -5.87 -6.16 18.31
C CYS A 298 -6.95 -6.78 17.42
N ARG A 299 -7.48 -6.01 16.49
CA ARG A 299 -8.39 -6.52 15.45
C ARG A 299 -7.67 -6.47 14.09
N VAL A 300 -7.86 -7.50 13.28
CA VAL A 300 -7.40 -7.54 11.88
C VAL A 300 -8.61 -7.39 10.97
N VAL A 301 -8.61 -6.37 10.13
CA VAL A 301 -9.74 -6.05 9.24
C VAL A 301 -9.29 -5.71 7.82
N PRO A 302 -10.14 -5.90 6.81
CA PRO A 302 -9.86 -5.40 5.48
C PRO A 302 -9.91 -3.87 5.42
N ALA A 303 -9.17 -3.28 4.47
CA ALA A 303 -9.20 -1.85 4.19
C ALA A 303 -10.62 -1.40 3.78
N ALA A 304 -11.09 -0.30 4.36
CA ALA A 304 -12.45 0.21 4.12
C ALA A 304 -12.54 1.10 2.89
N LEU A 305 -11.46 1.81 2.52
CA LEU A 305 -11.45 2.70 1.36
C LEU A 305 -11.36 1.96 0.01
N GLY A 306 -11.05 0.66 0.02
CA GLY A 306 -11.06 -0.20 -1.16
C GLY A 306 -10.20 0.36 -2.31
N GLU A 307 -10.77 0.42 -3.52
CA GLU A 307 -10.07 0.90 -4.72
C GLU A 307 -9.84 2.43 -4.71
N SER A 308 -10.52 3.19 -3.85
CA SER A 308 -10.35 4.64 -3.72
C SER A 308 -9.18 5.04 -2.81
N ILE A 309 -8.52 4.09 -2.18
CA ILE A 309 -7.45 4.36 -1.20
C ILE A 309 -6.33 5.24 -1.77
N GLY A 310 -5.95 5.03 -3.05
CA GLY A 310 -4.92 5.83 -3.72
C GLY A 310 -5.29 7.32 -3.84
N ASP A 311 -6.57 7.62 -4.02
CA ASP A 311 -7.06 9.00 -4.12
C ASP A 311 -7.05 9.70 -2.76
N TYR A 312 -7.44 8.97 -1.72
CA TYR A 312 -7.38 9.47 -0.34
C TYR A 312 -5.95 9.56 0.20
N ALA A 313 -5.03 8.71 -0.26
CA ALA A 313 -3.66 8.63 0.25
C ALA A 313 -2.93 9.98 0.14
N ALA A 314 -2.80 10.53 -1.05
CA ALA A 314 -2.15 11.82 -1.26
C ALA A 314 -2.92 12.97 -0.61
N LEU A 315 -4.26 12.97 -0.66
CA LEU A 315 -5.09 13.98 0.01
C LEU A 315 -4.96 13.93 1.54
N SER A 316 -4.75 12.74 2.13
CA SER A 316 -4.54 12.57 3.57
C SER A 316 -3.24 13.21 4.05
N ILE A 317 -2.20 13.17 3.22
CA ILE A 317 -0.95 13.90 3.46
C ILE A 317 -1.22 15.40 3.47
N ALA A 318 -1.90 15.94 2.43
CA ALA A 318 -2.28 17.34 2.39
C ALA A 318 -3.07 17.77 3.63
N ALA A 319 -4.08 16.98 4.02
CA ALA A 319 -4.91 17.23 5.20
C ALA A 319 -4.16 17.12 6.54
N SER A 320 -2.95 16.55 6.57
CA SER A 320 -2.16 16.45 7.80
C SER A 320 -1.32 17.68 8.11
N ILE A 321 -1.16 18.58 7.13
CA ILE A 321 -0.27 19.75 7.21
C ILE A 321 -0.99 21.11 7.08
N VAL A 322 -2.34 21.09 7.00
CA VAL A 322 -3.18 22.33 6.93
C VAL A 322 -3.28 23.04 8.26
#